data_42325779a3c1b24ccdee0f3d711c8673
#
_entry.id   42325779a3c1b24ccdee0f3d711c8673
#
_cell.length_a   1.000
_cell.length_b   1.000
_cell.length_c   1.000
_cell.angle_alpha   90.00
_cell.angle_beta   90.00
_cell.angle_gamma   90.00
#
_symmetry.space_group_name_H-M   'P 1'
#
loop_
_entity.id
_entity.type
_entity.pdbx_description
1 polymer ?
#
loop_
_entity_poly.entity_id
_entity_poly.type
_entity_poly.pdbx_seq_one_letter_code
_entity_poly.pdbx_strand_id
1 'polypeptide(L)'
;MAKFSREVHTVDGVKTVVHTAGSGEPLVFFHGAGTVDGFDFAEAWTDRFRVIVPYHPGFGESGDDPTFTDLHDYVMHYLELFDLLKLDRFNLVGLSLGGYLAAKFASEHGHRVKKLALIAPAGMIDPKHPMMDILAVPGDQVPGLLVSNFEVLKKRLPAQPDLDFIGERYREAGTVARLLWEHPGDPKFMRYLHRVKNPTLILWGDEDKIIPVQQAETRRKFIPNADIKVFKGAGHLVHLEKPEAVEAVAKFLS
;
A
#
# COMPACT_ATOMS: atom_id res chain seq x y z
N MET A 1 3.86 -16.55 16.96
CA MET A 1 3.93 -15.52 15.90
C MET A 1 4.71 -16.09 14.74
N ALA A 2 4.16 -16.04 13.54
CA ALA A 2 4.86 -16.47 12.34
C ALA A 2 6.01 -15.50 12.07
N LYS A 3 7.23 -16.01 11.99
CA LYS A 3 8.38 -15.17 11.69
C LYS A 3 8.48 -15.00 10.17
N PHE A 4 8.44 -13.79 9.68
CA PHE A 4 8.71 -13.51 8.27
C PHE A 4 10.16 -13.88 7.91
N SER A 5 10.33 -14.70 6.89
CA SER A 5 11.62 -14.89 6.21
C SER A 5 11.90 -13.67 5.35
N ARG A 6 13.18 -13.32 5.22
CA ARG A 6 13.65 -12.22 4.39
C ARG A 6 14.45 -12.79 3.22
N GLU A 7 14.05 -12.45 2.01
CA GLU A 7 14.71 -12.85 0.78
C GLU A 7 15.15 -11.61 0.00
N VAL A 8 16.22 -11.74 -0.76
CA VAL A 8 16.73 -10.66 -1.63
C VAL A 8 16.75 -11.18 -3.07
N HIS A 9 16.08 -10.47 -3.93
CA HIS A 9 16.04 -10.74 -5.37
C HIS A 9 16.66 -9.58 -6.13
N THR A 10 17.15 -9.85 -7.32
CA THR A 10 17.52 -8.80 -8.28
C THR A 10 16.54 -8.85 -9.43
N VAL A 11 15.81 -7.77 -9.61
CA VAL A 11 14.77 -7.63 -10.63
C VAL A 11 15.17 -6.47 -11.53
N ASP A 12 15.52 -6.75 -12.76
CA ASP A 12 16.02 -5.78 -13.75
C ASP A 12 17.13 -4.85 -13.17
N GLY A 13 18.10 -5.46 -12.47
CA GLY A 13 19.20 -4.75 -11.83
C GLY A 13 18.87 -4.11 -10.49
N VAL A 14 17.60 -4.03 -10.09
CA VAL A 14 17.17 -3.44 -8.81
C VAL A 14 17.12 -4.51 -7.72
N LYS A 15 17.86 -4.28 -6.63
CA LYS A 15 17.74 -5.09 -5.41
C LYS A 15 16.33 -4.97 -4.85
N THR A 16 15.63 -6.08 -4.70
CA THR A 16 14.26 -6.12 -4.15
C THR A 16 14.22 -7.05 -2.94
N VAL A 17 13.87 -6.50 -1.78
CA VAL A 17 13.71 -7.27 -0.54
C VAL A 17 12.25 -7.70 -0.41
N VAL A 18 12.07 -8.99 -0.18
CA VAL A 18 10.75 -9.61 -0.03
C VAL A 18 10.68 -10.32 1.32
N HIS A 19 9.64 -10.05 2.08
CA HIS A 19 9.34 -10.74 3.32
C HIS A 19 8.19 -11.72 3.10
N THR A 20 8.36 -12.98 3.54
CA THR A 20 7.36 -14.03 3.35
C THR A 20 7.09 -14.78 4.64
N ALA A 21 5.82 -15.03 4.96
CA ALA A 21 5.43 -15.88 6.08
C ALA A 21 4.11 -16.61 5.77
N GLY A 22 3.86 -17.70 6.52
CA GLY A 22 2.68 -18.53 6.35
C GLY A 22 2.78 -19.49 5.16
N SER A 23 1.66 -20.13 4.85
CA SER A 23 1.53 -21.11 3.77
C SER A 23 0.14 -21.03 3.15
N GLY A 24 -0.05 -21.73 2.02
CA GLY A 24 -1.36 -21.74 1.33
C GLY A 24 -1.41 -20.77 0.16
N GLU A 25 -2.59 -20.19 -0.06
CA GLU A 25 -2.83 -19.30 -1.19
C GLU A 25 -1.99 -18.02 -1.11
N PRO A 26 -1.34 -17.58 -2.20
CA PRO A 26 -0.52 -16.37 -2.17
C PRO A 26 -1.36 -15.11 -1.92
N LEU A 27 -0.89 -14.27 -0.99
CA LEU A 27 -1.37 -12.95 -0.71
C LEU A 27 -0.20 -11.97 -0.79
N VAL A 28 -0.24 -11.05 -1.73
CA VAL A 28 0.74 -9.98 -1.86
C VAL A 28 0.22 -8.73 -1.17
N PHE A 29 1.06 -8.10 -0.34
CA PHE A 29 0.76 -6.81 0.30
C PHE A 29 1.71 -5.73 -0.20
N PHE A 30 1.15 -4.69 -0.80
CA PHE A 30 1.84 -3.47 -1.19
C PHE A 30 1.69 -2.40 -0.11
N HIS A 31 2.80 -2.02 0.51
CA HIS A 31 2.84 -1.02 1.58
C HIS A 31 2.59 0.41 1.06
N GLY A 32 2.42 1.37 1.97
CA GLY A 32 2.19 2.78 1.66
C GLY A 32 3.46 3.55 1.25
N ALA A 33 3.36 4.88 1.31
CA ALA A 33 4.44 5.82 0.95
C ALA A 33 5.56 5.91 2.02
N GLY A 34 5.73 4.87 2.82
CA GLY A 34 6.77 4.72 3.84
C GLY A 34 6.70 3.34 4.46
N THR A 35 7.73 2.98 5.22
CA THR A 35 7.86 1.65 5.85
C THR A 35 7.81 1.71 7.38
N VAL A 36 7.60 2.88 7.97
CA VAL A 36 7.62 3.10 9.43
C VAL A 36 6.49 2.37 10.16
N ASP A 37 5.37 2.15 9.51
CA ASP A 37 4.22 1.42 10.04
C ASP A 37 4.47 -0.10 10.12
N GLY A 38 5.49 -0.59 9.41
CA GLY A 38 5.83 -2.01 9.37
C GLY A 38 4.75 -2.87 8.72
N PHE A 39 4.84 -4.16 8.91
CA PHE A 39 3.86 -5.13 8.37
C PHE A 39 3.55 -6.28 9.34
N ASP A 40 3.85 -6.14 10.63
CA ASP A 40 3.57 -7.15 11.66
C ASP A 40 2.06 -7.44 11.82
N PHE A 41 1.19 -6.48 11.52
CA PHE A 41 -0.26 -6.71 11.45
C PHE A 41 -0.63 -7.83 10.46
N ALA A 42 0.17 -8.02 9.41
CA ALA A 42 -0.06 -9.05 8.39
C ALA A 42 0.22 -10.47 8.91
N GLU A 43 0.84 -10.64 10.10
CA GLU A 43 0.94 -11.94 10.78
C GLU A 43 -0.45 -12.58 10.97
N ALA A 44 -1.49 -11.77 11.19
CA ALA A 44 -2.86 -12.26 11.32
C ALA A 44 -3.41 -12.96 10.06
N TRP A 45 -2.76 -12.80 8.92
CA TRP A 45 -3.14 -13.43 7.66
C TRP A 45 -2.40 -14.76 7.41
N THR A 46 -1.30 -15.02 8.13
CA THR A 46 -0.39 -16.14 7.86
C THR A 46 -0.98 -17.52 8.17
N ASP A 47 -2.02 -17.59 8.99
CA ASP A 47 -2.75 -18.83 9.26
C ASP A 47 -3.58 -19.31 8.05
N ARG A 48 -3.88 -18.41 7.10
CA ARG A 48 -4.75 -18.66 5.93
C ARG A 48 -4.01 -18.51 4.60
N PHE A 49 -2.96 -17.70 4.56
CA PHE A 49 -2.28 -17.31 3.34
C PHE A 49 -0.75 -17.42 3.46
N ARG A 50 -0.10 -17.65 2.34
CA ARG A 50 1.31 -17.30 2.17
C ARG A 50 1.39 -15.80 1.90
N VAL A 51 1.69 -15.03 2.92
CA VAL A 51 1.81 -13.57 2.87
C VAL A 51 3.16 -13.18 2.32
N ILE A 52 3.17 -12.33 1.30
CA ILE A 52 4.35 -11.87 0.57
C ILE A 52 4.36 -10.35 0.60
N VAL A 53 5.37 -9.75 1.22
CA VAL A 53 5.51 -8.29 1.40
C VAL A 53 6.81 -7.85 0.73
N PRO A 54 6.77 -7.44 -0.55
CA PRO A 54 7.92 -6.81 -1.17
C PRO A 54 8.04 -5.36 -0.69
N TYR A 55 9.25 -4.91 -0.35
CA TYR A 55 9.52 -3.48 -0.27
C TYR A 55 9.63 -2.91 -1.67
N HIS A 56 8.90 -1.83 -1.92
CA HIS A 56 8.95 -1.11 -3.20
C HIS A 56 10.37 -0.63 -3.50
N PRO A 57 10.80 -0.57 -4.77
CA PRO A 57 12.01 0.16 -5.14
C PRO A 57 12.06 1.57 -4.54
N GLY A 58 13.17 1.93 -3.89
CA GLY A 58 13.32 3.19 -3.17
C GLY A 58 12.81 3.20 -1.72
N PHE A 59 12.24 2.09 -1.22
CA PHE A 59 11.69 1.98 0.13
C PHE A 59 12.37 0.87 0.94
N GLY A 60 12.41 1.06 2.26
CA GLY A 60 12.96 0.09 3.19
C GLY A 60 14.36 -0.37 2.78
N GLU A 61 14.60 -1.69 2.80
CA GLU A 61 15.88 -2.27 2.42
C GLU A 61 16.04 -2.53 0.91
N SER A 62 15.01 -2.26 0.08
CA SER A 62 15.12 -2.38 -1.37
C SER A 62 16.05 -1.29 -1.95
N GLY A 63 16.66 -1.61 -3.10
CA GLY A 63 17.39 -0.63 -3.89
C GLY A 63 16.48 0.40 -4.52
N ASP A 64 17.07 1.43 -5.07
CA ASP A 64 16.35 2.47 -5.82
C ASP A 64 16.83 2.50 -7.27
N ASP A 65 15.94 2.86 -8.18
CA ASP A 65 16.28 3.20 -9.55
C ASP A 65 15.70 4.59 -9.85
N PRO A 66 16.56 5.59 -10.11
CA PRO A 66 16.10 6.95 -10.39
C PRO A 66 15.30 7.08 -11.69
N THR A 67 15.33 6.07 -12.56
CA THR A 67 14.52 6.02 -13.79
C THR A 67 13.08 5.63 -13.53
N PHE A 68 12.75 5.10 -12.33
CA PHE A 68 11.37 4.83 -11.93
C PHE A 68 10.67 6.16 -11.60
N THR A 69 9.96 6.71 -12.58
CA THR A 69 9.35 8.04 -12.53
C THR A 69 7.84 8.02 -12.44
N ASP A 70 7.22 6.87 -12.70
CA ASP A 70 5.77 6.69 -12.56
C ASP A 70 5.40 5.28 -12.05
N LEU A 71 4.12 5.06 -11.81
CA LEU A 71 3.66 3.76 -11.31
C LEU A 71 3.64 2.65 -12.37
N HIS A 72 3.83 2.97 -13.66
CA HIS A 72 3.96 1.94 -14.68
C HIS A 72 5.29 1.21 -14.53
N ASP A 73 6.37 1.92 -14.21
CA ASP A 73 7.68 1.32 -13.93
C ASP A 73 7.57 0.30 -12.79
N TYR A 74 6.83 0.66 -11.73
CA TYR A 74 6.57 -0.26 -10.62
C TYR A 74 5.70 -1.46 -11.01
N VAL A 75 4.70 -1.29 -11.88
CA VAL A 75 3.89 -2.39 -12.38
C VAL A 75 4.76 -3.37 -13.17
N MET A 76 5.63 -2.88 -14.05
CA MET A 76 6.56 -3.72 -14.83
C MET A 76 7.53 -4.46 -13.91
N HIS A 77 8.14 -3.76 -12.95
CA HIS A 77 9.01 -4.36 -11.94
C HIS A 77 8.32 -5.51 -11.17
N TYR A 78 7.06 -5.31 -10.78
CA TYR A 78 6.31 -6.36 -10.08
C TYR A 78 5.90 -7.53 -10.96
N LEU A 79 5.67 -7.34 -12.24
CA LEU A 79 5.47 -8.44 -13.16
C LEU A 79 6.70 -9.35 -13.21
N GLU A 80 7.89 -8.75 -13.37
CA GLU A 80 9.17 -9.47 -13.36
C GLU A 80 9.39 -10.19 -12.01
N LEU A 81 9.17 -9.50 -10.90
CA LEU A 81 9.29 -10.10 -9.57
C LEU A 81 8.33 -11.28 -9.39
N PHE A 82 7.07 -11.14 -9.80
CA PHE A 82 6.08 -12.20 -9.64
C PHE A 82 6.35 -13.40 -10.54
N ASP A 83 6.91 -13.19 -11.73
CA ASP A 83 7.35 -14.27 -12.59
C ASP A 83 8.56 -15.00 -11.98
N LEU A 84 9.52 -14.27 -11.41
CA LEU A 84 10.64 -14.84 -10.66
C LEU A 84 10.18 -15.67 -9.45
N LEU A 85 9.17 -15.20 -8.72
CA LEU A 85 8.57 -15.88 -7.58
C LEU A 85 7.56 -16.98 -7.98
N LYS A 86 7.31 -17.20 -9.28
CA LYS A 86 6.33 -18.14 -9.85
C LYS A 86 4.93 -17.91 -9.29
N LEU A 87 4.51 -16.65 -9.19
CA LEU A 87 3.20 -16.23 -8.74
C LEU A 87 2.29 -15.97 -9.94
N ASP A 88 1.59 -16.97 -10.46
CA ASP A 88 0.67 -16.79 -11.58
C ASP A 88 -0.57 -15.99 -11.19
N ARG A 89 -1.19 -16.36 -10.07
CA ARG A 89 -2.42 -15.73 -9.60
C ARG A 89 -2.46 -15.67 -8.08
N PHE A 90 -2.79 -14.50 -7.52
CA PHE A 90 -2.70 -14.21 -6.09
C PHE A 90 -3.79 -13.24 -5.63
N ASN A 91 -4.02 -13.18 -4.32
CA ASN A 91 -4.78 -12.11 -3.68
C ASN A 91 -3.88 -10.88 -3.53
N LEU A 92 -4.40 -9.68 -3.78
CA LEU A 92 -3.63 -8.46 -3.72
C LEU A 92 -4.25 -7.49 -2.71
N VAL A 93 -3.42 -7.03 -1.79
CA VAL A 93 -3.78 -5.99 -0.80
C VAL A 93 -2.86 -4.80 -1.00
N GLY A 94 -3.40 -3.59 -0.97
CA GLY A 94 -2.58 -2.38 -1.06
C GLY A 94 -3.04 -1.29 -0.12
N LEU A 95 -2.09 -0.65 0.55
CA LEU A 95 -2.29 0.48 1.46
C LEU A 95 -1.87 1.78 0.79
N SER A 96 -2.70 2.83 0.80
CA SER A 96 -2.30 4.18 0.39
C SER A 96 -1.66 4.21 -1.01
N LEU A 97 -0.38 4.56 -1.15
CA LEU A 97 0.40 4.46 -2.39
C LEU A 97 0.38 3.03 -2.95
N GLY A 98 0.59 2.02 -2.09
CA GLY A 98 0.47 0.62 -2.48
C GLY A 98 -0.95 0.26 -2.93
N GLY A 99 -1.98 0.92 -2.40
CA GLY A 99 -3.37 0.80 -2.86
C GLY A 99 -3.58 1.39 -4.26
N TYR A 100 -2.93 2.50 -4.58
CA TYR A 100 -2.90 3.06 -5.92
C TYR A 100 -2.22 2.08 -6.90
N LEU A 101 -1.04 1.59 -6.53
CA LEU A 101 -0.29 0.62 -7.33
C LEU A 101 -1.08 -0.68 -7.53
N ALA A 102 -1.71 -1.20 -6.47
CA ALA A 102 -2.52 -2.42 -6.54
C ALA A 102 -3.72 -2.28 -7.48
N ALA A 103 -4.41 -1.13 -7.42
CA ALA A 103 -5.53 -0.86 -8.32
C ALA A 103 -5.08 -0.66 -9.77
N LYS A 104 -3.92 0.00 -10.00
CA LYS A 104 -3.30 0.12 -11.31
C LYS A 104 -2.90 -1.26 -11.85
N PHE A 105 -2.20 -2.06 -11.07
CA PHE A 105 -1.83 -3.44 -11.44
C PHE A 105 -3.08 -4.26 -11.82
N ALA A 106 -4.13 -4.22 -10.99
CA ALA A 106 -5.37 -4.96 -11.26
C ALA A 106 -6.12 -4.45 -12.50
N SER A 107 -6.02 -3.16 -12.84
CA SER A 107 -6.64 -2.62 -14.06
C SER A 107 -5.93 -3.04 -15.35
N GLU A 108 -4.63 -3.30 -15.28
CA GLU A 108 -3.78 -3.70 -16.42
C GLU A 108 -3.62 -5.23 -16.49
N HIS A 109 -3.44 -5.88 -15.34
CA HIS A 109 -3.14 -7.30 -15.20
C HIS A 109 -4.13 -8.05 -14.28
N GLY A 110 -5.42 -7.70 -14.36
CA GLY A 110 -6.45 -8.26 -13.50
C GLY A 110 -6.59 -9.78 -13.55
N HIS A 111 -6.11 -10.44 -14.63
CA HIS A 111 -6.07 -11.90 -14.72
C HIS A 111 -5.11 -12.55 -13.71
N ARG A 112 -4.09 -11.81 -13.22
CA ARG A 112 -3.14 -12.24 -12.18
C ARG A 112 -3.73 -12.07 -10.76
N VAL A 113 -4.79 -11.28 -10.59
CA VAL A 113 -5.40 -10.99 -9.29
C VAL A 113 -6.64 -11.84 -9.09
N LYS A 114 -6.79 -12.47 -7.91
CA LYS A 114 -7.98 -13.21 -7.52
C LYS A 114 -9.02 -12.26 -6.91
N LYS A 115 -8.65 -11.67 -5.79
CA LYS A 115 -9.44 -10.66 -5.08
C LYS A 115 -8.52 -9.48 -4.73
N LEU A 116 -9.07 -8.28 -4.66
CA LEU A 116 -8.34 -7.04 -4.40
C LEU A 116 -8.86 -6.39 -3.11
N ALA A 117 -7.98 -6.07 -2.17
CA ALA A 117 -8.33 -5.25 -1.01
C ALA A 117 -7.53 -3.95 -1.03
N LEU A 118 -8.20 -2.83 -0.89
CA LEU A 118 -7.62 -1.48 -0.95
C LEU A 118 -7.85 -0.78 0.40
N ILE A 119 -6.78 -0.43 1.08
CA ILE A 119 -6.81 0.26 2.38
C ILE A 119 -6.44 1.72 2.16
N ALA A 120 -7.38 2.64 2.35
CA ALA A 120 -7.20 4.08 2.15
C ALA A 120 -6.37 4.42 0.89
N PRO A 121 -6.72 3.88 -0.30
CA PRO A 121 -5.86 3.96 -1.48
C PRO A 121 -5.72 5.38 -2.01
N ALA A 122 -4.50 5.77 -2.41
CA ALA A 122 -4.18 7.03 -3.08
C ALA A 122 -4.52 7.00 -4.58
N GLY A 123 -4.18 8.05 -5.32
CA GLY A 123 -4.18 8.12 -6.78
C GLY A 123 -5.47 8.61 -7.44
N MET A 124 -6.52 8.92 -6.65
CA MET A 124 -7.73 9.55 -7.19
C MET A 124 -7.57 11.08 -7.23
N ILE A 125 -8.03 11.67 -8.33
CA ILE A 125 -8.26 13.11 -8.41
C ILE A 125 -9.73 13.36 -8.09
N ASP A 126 -10.01 13.88 -6.91
CA ASP A 126 -11.34 14.32 -6.47
C ASP A 126 -11.25 15.79 -6.04
N PRO A 127 -11.63 16.75 -6.90
CA PRO A 127 -11.52 18.17 -6.57
C PRO A 127 -12.41 18.62 -5.40
N LYS A 128 -13.43 17.83 -5.06
CA LYS A 128 -14.31 18.12 -3.90
C LYS A 128 -13.73 17.61 -2.59
N HIS A 129 -12.90 16.58 -2.65
CA HIS A 129 -12.28 15.94 -1.50
C HIS A 129 -10.80 15.65 -1.84
N PRO A 130 -9.97 16.69 -2.01
CA PRO A 130 -8.58 16.52 -2.42
C PRO A 130 -7.78 15.76 -1.35
N MET A 131 -6.84 14.95 -1.79
CA MET A 131 -5.82 14.37 -0.92
C MET A 131 -4.92 15.50 -0.40
N MET A 132 -4.49 15.39 0.86
CA MET A 132 -3.50 16.30 1.44
C MET A 132 -2.17 16.17 0.71
N ASP A 133 -1.54 17.30 0.43
CA ASP A 133 -0.14 17.31 -0.03
C ASP A 133 0.79 17.05 1.17
N ILE A 134 1.12 15.77 1.38
CA ILE A 134 2.01 15.36 2.48
C ILE A 134 3.45 15.83 2.30
N LEU A 135 3.86 16.20 1.07
CA LEU A 135 5.21 16.72 0.79
C LEU A 135 5.35 18.18 1.23
N ALA A 136 4.23 18.91 1.37
CA ALA A 136 4.20 20.25 1.92
C ALA A 136 4.15 20.28 3.46
N VAL A 137 4.00 19.12 4.12
CA VAL A 137 3.94 19.01 5.58
C VAL A 137 5.34 18.76 6.14
N PRO A 138 5.77 19.46 7.23
CA PRO A 138 7.00 19.11 7.93
C PRO A 138 7.04 17.64 8.34
N GLY A 139 8.17 16.96 8.08
CA GLY A 139 8.28 15.50 8.23
C GLY A 139 7.99 14.99 9.63
N ASP A 140 8.26 15.79 10.67
CA ASP A 140 7.97 15.49 12.08
C ASP A 140 6.46 15.56 12.41
N GLN A 141 5.66 16.23 11.60
CA GLN A 141 4.21 16.34 11.77
C GLN A 141 3.43 15.24 11.03
N VAL A 142 4.01 14.65 9.98
CA VAL A 142 3.35 13.61 9.18
C VAL A 142 2.85 12.43 10.02
N PRO A 143 3.61 11.87 10.98
CA PRO A 143 3.14 10.74 11.79
C PRO A 143 1.82 11.02 12.53
N GLY A 144 1.61 12.25 13.02
CA GLY A 144 0.38 12.66 13.71
C GLY A 144 -0.85 12.78 12.82
N LEU A 145 -0.66 12.82 11.50
CA LEU A 145 -1.74 12.86 10.51
C LEU A 145 -2.17 11.46 10.05
N LEU A 146 -1.30 10.47 10.21
CA LEU A 146 -1.53 9.11 9.71
C LEU A 146 -2.52 8.31 10.57
N VAL A 147 -2.72 8.67 11.82
CA VAL A 147 -3.57 7.95 12.78
C VAL A 147 -4.42 8.91 13.58
N SER A 148 -5.59 8.45 14.06
CA SER A 148 -6.41 9.18 15.02
C SER A 148 -5.86 9.05 16.44
N ASN A 149 -5.35 7.86 16.78
CA ASN A 149 -4.69 7.59 18.06
C ASN A 149 -3.16 7.46 17.86
N PHE A 150 -2.42 8.53 18.17
CA PHE A 150 -0.98 8.57 17.98
C PHE A 150 -0.20 7.50 18.78
N GLU A 151 -0.72 7.02 19.90
CA GLU A 151 -0.06 5.99 20.72
C GLU A 151 0.15 4.66 19.95
N VAL A 152 -0.66 4.40 18.92
CA VAL A 152 -0.52 3.21 18.07
C VAL A 152 0.75 3.30 17.23
N LEU A 153 1.03 4.46 16.65
CA LEU A 153 2.20 4.68 15.80
C LEU A 153 3.46 4.98 16.62
N LYS A 154 3.33 5.68 17.74
CA LYS A 154 4.44 6.03 18.65
C LYS A 154 5.27 4.83 19.08
N LYS A 155 4.63 3.68 19.27
CA LYS A 155 5.30 2.41 19.62
C LYS A 155 6.24 1.90 18.54
N ARG A 156 6.10 2.38 17.31
CA ARG A 156 6.88 2.00 16.13
C ARG A 156 7.99 3.00 15.80
N LEU A 157 7.90 4.19 16.39
CA LEU A 157 8.89 5.23 16.21
C LEU A 157 10.02 5.06 17.22
N PRO A 158 11.30 5.21 16.83
CA PRO A 158 12.39 5.22 17.77
C PRO A 158 12.28 6.41 18.72
N ALA A 159 12.58 6.20 20.00
CA ALA A 159 12.54 7.27 21.00
C ALA A 159 13.52 8.40 20.69
N GLN A 160 14.63 8.07 20.06
CA GLN A 160 15.63 9.00 19.53
C GLN A 160 16.01 8.51 18.12
N PRO A 161 15.50 9.19 17.06
CA PRO A 161 15.88 8.86 15.69
C PRO A 161 17.39 9.05 15.47
N ASP A 162 18.06 8.03 14.99
CA ASP A 162 19.44 8.12 14.53
C ASP A 162 19.52 8.57 13.06
N LEU A 163 20.75 8.75 12.58
CA LEU A 163 20.98 9.22 11.20
C LEU A 163 20.52 8.20 10.16
N ASP A 164 20.57 6.93 10.46
CA ASP A 164 20.15 5.87 9.53
C ASP A 164 18.61 5.90 9.36
N PHE A 165 17.87 6.00 10.48
CA PHE A 165 16.42 6.16 10.45
C PHE A 165 16.00 7.42 9.70
N ILE A 166 16.65 8.56 9.99
CA ILE A 166 16.37 9.84 9.33
C ILE A 166 16.68 9.73 7.83
N GLY A 167 17.84 9.20 7.47
CA GLY A 167 18.27 9.03 6.09
C GLY A 167 17.31 8.15 5.28
N GLU A 168 16.81 7.07 5.89
CA GLU A 168 15.80 6.21 5.27
C GLU A 168 14.49 6.97 4.98
N ARG A 169 14.00 7.76 5.94
CA ARG A 169 12.78 8.57 5.74
C ARG A 169 12.95 9.61 4.64
N TYR A 170 14.13 10.28 4.55
CA TYR A 170 14.41 11.20 3.47
C TYR A 170 14.48 10.53 2.10
N ARG A 171 15.07 9.34 2.01
CA ARG A 171 15.12 8.56 0.78
C ARG A 171 13.70 8.18 0.31
N GLU A 172 12.86 7.66 1.22
CA GLU A 172 11.48 7.32 0.92
C GLU A 172 10.68 8.56 0.48
N ALA A 173 10.81 9.68 1.18
CA ALA A 173 10.18 10.94 0.80
C ALA A 173 10.64 11.44 -0.59
N GLY A 174 11.93 11.30 -0.91
CA GLY A 174 12.47 11.60 -2.24
C GLY A 174 11.88 10.73 -3.34
N THR A 175 11.68 9.43 -3.05
CA THR A 175 11.01 8.50 -3.98
C THR A 175 9.54 8.88 -4.18
N VAL A 176 8.82 9.20 -3.10
CA VAL A 176 7.43 9.68 -3.18
C VAL A 176 7.34 10.97 -3.99
N ALA A 177 8.28 11.92 -3.76
CA ALA A 177 8.32 13.17 -4.50
C ALA A 177 8.53 12.92 -6.01
N ARG A 178 9.48 12.06 -6.38
CA ARG A 178 9.71 11.70 -7.78
C ARG A 178 8.47 11.14 -8.46
N LEU A 179 7.64 10.37 -7.73
CA LEU A 179 6.44 9.73 -8.27
C LEU A 179 5.21 10.64 -8.31
N LEU A 180 5.06 11.53 -7.34
CA LEU A 180 3.79 12.23 -7.10
C LEU A 180 3.88 13.77 -7.12
N TRP A 181 5.07 14.35 -7.25
CA TRP A 181 5.25 15.81 -7.17
C TRP A 181 4.42 16.57 -8.20
N GLU A 182 4.47 16.14 -9.45
CA GLU A 182 3.72 16.79 -10.53
C GLU A 182 2.27 16.32 -10.59
N HIS A 183 2.03 15.06 -10.20
CA HIS A 183 0.75 14.39 -10.36
C HIS A 183 0.40 13.52 -9.14
N PRO A 184 -0.18 14.10 -8.08
CA PRO A 184 -0.61 13.33 -6.90
C PRO A 184 -1.71 12.30 -7.21
N GLY A 185 -2.31 12.40 -8.39
CA GLY A 185 -3.20 11.41 -9.00
C GLY A 185 -3.07 11.45 -10.53
N ASP A 186 -3.46 10.37 -11.20
CA ASP A 186 -3.38 10.25 -12.66
C ASP A 186 -4.78 10.21 -13.28
N PRO A 187 -5.16 11.23 -14.10
CA PRO A 187 -6.45 11.23 -14.81
C PRO A 187 -6.61 10.01 -15.74
N LYS A 188 -5.51 9.50 -16.28
CA LYS A 188 -5.55 8.30 -17.14
C LYS A 188 -5.88 7.05 -16.32
N PHE A 189 -5.30 6.92 -15.12
CA PHE A 189 -5.62 5.84 -14.20
C PHE A 189 -7.11 5.79 -13.87
N MET A 190 -7.71 6.92 -13.49
CA MET A 190 -9.14 6.98 -13.22
C MET A 190 -9.99 6.50 -14.39
N ARG A 191 -9.60 6.84 -15.61
CA ARG A 191 -10.28 6.40 -16.83
C ARG A 191 -10.31 4.88 -16.97
N TYR A 192 -9.29 4.17 -16.48
CA TYR A 192 -9.14 2.72 -16.64
C TYR A 192 -9.55 1.90 -15.42
N LEU A 193 -9.90 2.53 -14.29
CA LEU A 193 -10.35 1.80 -13.09
C LEU A 193 -11.55 0.88 -13.33
N HIS A 194 -12.40 1.17 -14.31
CA HIS A 194 -13.50 0.29 -14.70
C HIS A 194 -13.05 -1.08 -15.24
N ARG A 195 -11.76 -1.24 -15.54
CA ARG A 195 -11.16 -2.51 -15.95
C ARG A 195 -10.86 -3.43 -14.77
N VAL A 196 -10.84 -2.93 -13.55
CA VAL A 196 -10.78 -3.75 -12.34
C VAL A 196 -12.08 -4.53 -12.22
N LYS A 197 -12.06 -5.79 -12.64
CA LYS A 197 -13.22 -6.71 -12.63
C LYS A 197 -13.20 -7.67 -11.46
N ASN A 198 -12.11 -7.70 -10.74
CA ASN A 198 -11.90 -8.56 -9.58
C ASN A 198 -12.85 -8.16 -8.45
N PRO A 199 -13.37 -9.11 -7.64
CA PRO A 199 -14.02 -8.77 -6.38
C PRO A 199 -13.10 -7.84 -5.59
N THR A 200 -13.63 -6.70 -5.16
CA THR A 200 -12.82 -5.66 -4.51
C THR A 200 -13.44 -5.23 -3.18
N LEU A 201 -12.62 -5.12 -2.14
CA LEU A 201 -12.98 -4.54 -0.86
C LEU A 201 -12.18 -3.26 -0.64
N ILE A 202 -12.87 -2.15 -0.36
CA ILE A 202 -12.25 -0.87 -0.01
C ILE A 202 -12.46 -0.62 1.49
N LEU A 203 -11.38 -0.42 2.23
CA LEU A 203 -11.40 -0.14 3.66
C LEU A 203 -10.91 1.29 3.92
N TRP A 204 -11.55 1.97 4.88
CA TRP A 204 -11.18 3.35 5.20
C TRP A 204 -11.48 3.69 6.66
N GLY A 205 -10.65 4.58 7.24
CA GLY A 205 -10.96 5.27 8.50
C GLY A 205 -11.77 6.55 8.24
N ASP A 206 -12.77 6.83 9.06
CA ASP A 206 -13.62 8.04 8.88
C ASP A 206 -12.93 9.35 9.31
N GLU A 207 -11.81 9.23 10.03
CA GLU A 207 -10.97 10.34 10.47
C GLU A 207 -9.65 10.46 9.68
N ASP A 208 -9.59 9.88 8.46
CA ASP A 208 -8.41 9.98 7.60
C ASP A 208 -8.15 11.43 7.20
N LYS A 209 -7.03 11.97 7.71
CA LYS A 209 -6.59 13.36 7.47
C LYS A 209 -5.73 13.50 6.20
N ILE A 210 -5.27 12.38 5.63
CA ILE A 210 -4.44 12.38 4.42
C ILE A 210 -5.32 12.28 3.18
N ILE A 211 -6.20 11.28 3.15
CA ILE A 211 -7.11 11.04 2.02
C ILE A 211 -8.54 10.97 2.54
N PRO A 212 -9.36 11.98 2.26
CA PRO A 212 -10.73 12.03 2.78
C PRO A 212 -11.54 10.77 2.45
N VAL A 213 -12.24 10.23 3.46
CA VAL A 213 -13.05 9.00 3.33
C VAL A 213 -14.11 9.07 2.23
N GLN A 214 -14.53 10.27 1.86
CA GLN A 214 -15.48 10.52 0.75
C GLN A 214 -14.95 10.00 -0.59
N GLN A 215 -13.63 9.87 -0.74
CA GLN A 215 -13.03 9.27 -1.92
C GLN A 215 -13.34 7.76 -2.05
N ALA A 216 -13.75 7.08 -0.99
CA ALA A 216 -14.18 5.68 -1.05
C ALA A 216 -15.41 5.53 -1.98
N GLU A 217 -16.42 6.37 -1.81
CA GLU A 217 -17.62 6.37 -2.66
C GLU A 217 -17.31 6.83 -4.10
N THR A 218 -16.41 7.80 -4.26
CA THR A 218 -15.97 8.21 -5.59
C THR A 218 -15.29 7.04 -6.30
N ARG A 219 -14.41 6.31 -5.61
CA ARG A 219 -13.70 5.14 -6.16
C ARG A 219 -14.66 4.00 -6.53
N ARG A 220 -15.67 3.73 -5.71
CA ARG A 220 -16.69 2.70 -5.98
C ARG A 220 -17.41 2.93 -7.31
N LYS A 221 -17.61 4.20 -7.71
CA LYS A 221 -18.23 4.53 -9.01
C LYS A 221 -17.39 4.06 -10.20
N PHE A 222 -16.09 3.94 -10.03
CA PHE A 222 -15.16 3.50 -11.09
C PHE A 222 -14.83 2.01 -11.03
N ILE A 223 -14.95 1.37 -9.86
CA ILE A 223 -14.69 -0.07 -9.68
C ILE A 223 -16.04 -0.77 -9.45
N PRO A 224 -16.62 -1.44 -10.47
CA PRO A 224 -18.01 -1.90 -10.43
C PRO A 224 -18.32 -2.92 -9.33
N ASN A 225 -17.31 -3.73 -8.95
CA ASN A 225 -17.47 -4.83 -8.00
C ASN A 225 -16.84 -4.52 -6.64
N ALA A 226 -16.83 -3.24 -6.24
CA ALA A 226 -16.26 -2.82 -4.98
C ALA A 226 -17.29 -2.69 -3.87
N ASP A 227 -17.03 -3.37 -2.75
CA ASP A 227 -17.67 -3.13 -1.47
C ASP A 227 -16.84 -2.15 -0.64
N ILE A 228 -17.51 -1.33 0.18
CA ILE A 228 -16.84 -0.37 1.07
C ILE A 228 -17.09 -0.74 2.52
N LYS A 229 -16.04 -0.65 3.33
CA LYS A 229 -16.13 -0.76 4.78
C LYS A 229 -15.41 0.41 5.45
N VAL A 230 -16.16 1.25 6.17
CA VAL A 230 -15.62 2.39 6.90
C VAL A 230 -15.54 2.06 8.39
N PHE A 231 -14.43 2.41 9.03
CA PHE A 231 -14.16 2.17 10.45
C PHE A 231 -14.17 3.51 11.21
N LYS A 232 -15.06 3.60 12.20
CA LYS A 232 -15.22 4.81 13.01
C LYS A 232 -14.05 5.05 13.95
N GLY A 233 -13.64 6.32 14.09
CA GLY A 233 -12.55 6.74 14.95
C GLY A 233 -11.22 6.12 14.53
N ALA A 234 -10.95 6.05 13.23
CA ALA A 234 -9.69 5.61 12.67
C ALA A 234 -9.17 6.57 11.61
N GLY A 235 -7.88 6.79 11.59
CA GLY A 235 -7.18 7.60 10.59
C GLY A 235 -6.79 6.83 9.33
N HIS A 236 -5.75 7.32 8.67
CA HIS A 236 -5.23 6.76 7.42
C HIS A 236 -4.72 5.32 7.56
N LEU A 237 -4.00 5.03 8.65
CA LEU A 237 -3.49 3.69 8.95
C LEU A 237 -4.52 2.84 9.71
N VAL A 238 -5.72 2.73 9.15
CA VAL A 238 -6.85 2.03 9.77
C VAL A 238 -6.53 0.60 10.20
N HIS A 239 -5.65 -0.09 9.49
CA HIS A 239 -5.20 -1.45 9.79
C HIS A 239 -4.37 -1.54 11.09
N LEU A 240 -3.73 -0.46 11.52
CA LEU A 240 -3.02 -0.39 12.81
C LEU A 240 -3.95 -0.05 13.97
N GLU A 241 -4.98 0.75 13.72
CA GLU A 241 -5.89 1.25 14.75
C GLU A 241 -7.07 0.30 15.01
N LYS A 242 -7.44 -0.49 14.01
CA LYS A 242 -8.62 -1.39 14.04
C LYS A 242 -8.24 -2.81 13.63
N PRO A 243 -7.99 -3.72 14.58
CA PRO A 243 -7.76 -5.14 14.27
C PRO A 243 -8.87 -5.76 13.41
N GLU A 244 -10.11 -5.24 13.52
CA GLU A 244 -11.26 -5.65 12.71
C GLU A 244 -11.10 -5.31 11.22
N ALA A 245 -10.25 -4.35 10.88
CA ALA A 245 -9.92 -4.05 9.48
C ALA A 245 -9.03 -5.15 8.89
N VAL A 246 -8.04 -5.61 9.67
CA VAL A 246 -7.15 -6.72 9.28
C VAL A 246 -7.95 -8.01 9.09
N GLU A 247 -8.86 -8.32 10.03
CA GLU A 247 -9.73 -9.51 9.93
C GLU A 247 -10.74 -9.38 8.77
N ALA A 248 -11.25 -8.18 8.49
CA ALA A 248 -12.14 -7.96 7.34
C ALA A 248 -11.44 -8.28 6.01
N VAL A 249 -10.16 -7.92 5.87
CA VAL A 249 -9.33 -8.31 4.71
C VAL A 249 -9.22 -9.82 4.63
N ALA A 250 -8.82 -10.49 5.72
CA ALA A 250 -8.67 -11.95 5.74
C ALA A 250 -9.96 -12.69 5.36
N LYS A 251 -11.10 -12.26 5.94
CA LYS A 251 -12.42 -12.84 5.67
C LYS A 251 -12.85 -12.61 4.22
N PHE A 252 -12.58 -11.45 3.65
CA PHE A 252 -12.94 -11.15 2.26
C PHE A 252 -12.11 -11.98 1.29
N LEU A 253 -10.81 -12.16 1.56
CA LEU A 253 -9.91 -12.87 0.67
C LEU A 253 -10.06 -14.40 0.72
N SER A 254 -10.52 -14.95 1.85
CA SER A 254 -10.90 -16.37 1.98
C SER A 254 -12.23 -16.64 1.24
#